data_59338d154176de5dc8c1f3441aa869a5
#
_entry.id   59338d154176de5dc8c1f3441aa869a5
#
_cell.length_a   1.000
_cell.length_b   1.000
_cell.length_c   1.000
_cell.angle_alpha   90.00
_cell.angle_beta   90.00
_cell.angle_gamma   90.00
#
_symmetry.space_group_name_H-M   'P 1'
#
loop_
_entity.id
_entity.type
_entity.pdbx_description
1 polymer ?
#
loop_
_entity_poly.entity_id
_entity_poly.type
_entity_poly.pdbx_seq_one_letter_code
_entity_poly.pdbx_strand_id
1 'polypeptide(L)'
;MISKVKIGAQVFRVVERLREDDGMLSEGSLGYTLDDENLIVIQKNLSKSKKQVTLWHEILHAARMAWESNVRPKKTDEYEVWEHYFIGLYESVLLLVLRDNPELVDWLREED
;
A
#
# COMPACT_ATOMS: atom_id res chain seq x y z
N MET A 1 13.10 8.66 3.32
CA MET A 1 11.98 7.81 2.84
C MET A 1 10.73 8.66 2.68
N ILE A 2 9.76 8.17 1.94
CA ILE A 2 8.46 8.84 1.77
C ILE A 2 7.75 8.93 3.13
N SER A 3 7.19 10.10 3.46
CA SER A 3 6.51 10.32 4.74
C SER A 3 4.98 10.37 4.64
N LYS A 4 4.45 10.47 3.43
CA LYS A 4 3.01 10.45 3.18
C LYS A 4 2.72 9.99 1.77
N VAL A 5 1.54 9.39 1.58
CA VAL A 5 1.05 8.94 0.28
C VAL A 5 -0.43 9.28 0.19
N LYS A 6 -0.84 9.92 -0.89
CA LYS A 6 -2.26 10.15 -1.17
C LYS A 6 -2.83 8.92 -1.88
N ILE A 7 -3.87 8.35 -1.31
CA ILE A 7 -4.54 7.16 -1.87
C ILE A 7 -6.04 7.48 -1.93
N GLY A 8 -6.55 7.68 -3.14
CA GLY A 8 -7.92 8.16 -3.32
C GLY A 8 -8.09 9.53 -2.68
N ALA A 9 -9.09 9.68 -1.84
CA ALA A 9 -9.38 10.95 -1.14
C ALA A 9 -8.61 11.09 0.17
N GLN A 10 -7.83 10.09 0.57
CA GLN A 10 -7.16 10.05 1.87
C GLN A 10 -5.66 10.24 1.74
N VAL A 11 -5.06 10.86 2.75
CA VAL A 11 -3.60 10.98 2.85
C VAL A 11 -3.14 10.08 4.00
N PHE A 12 -2.31 9.09 3.66
CA PHE A 12 -1.73 8.18 4.64
C PHE A 12 -0.37 8.71 5.08
N ARG A 13 -0.13 8.73 6.37
CA ARG A 13 1.20 8.96 6.91
C ARG A 13 1.99 7.66 6.78
N VAL A 14 3.29 7.79 6.46
CA VAL A 14 4.20 6.66 6.40
C VAL A 14 5.28 6.87 7.45
N VAL A 15 5.40 5.94 8.38
CA VAL A 15 6.39 6.02 9.46
C VAL A 15 7.24 4.76 9.50
N GLU A 16 8.47 4.92 9.96
CA GLU A 16 9.37 3.79 10.19
C GLU A 16 9.44 3.53 11.70
N ARG A 17 9.37 2.27 12.09
CA ARG A 17 9.50 1.86 13.50
C ARG A 17 10.39 0.64 13.61
N LEU A 18 11.12 0.56 14.73
CA LEU A 18 11.84 -0.64 15.07
C LEU A 18 10.87 -1.71 15.55
N ARG A 19 11.17 -2.97 15.22
CA ARG A 19 10.31 -4.09 15.64
C ARG A 19 10.18 -4.18 17.16
N GLU A 20 11.27 -3.93 17.89
CA GLU A 20 11.26 -3.97 19.34
C GLU A 20 10.40 -2.87 19.97
N ASP A 21 10.08 -1.81 19.23
CA ASP A 21 9.26 -0.70 19.72
C ASP A 21 7.81 -0.80 19.23
N ASP A 22 7.47 -1.82 18.47
CA ASP A 22 6.14 -1.95 17.88
C ASP A 22 5.71 -3.42 17.84
N GLY A 23 4.83 -3.78 18.77
CA GLY A 23 4.34 -5.15 18.89
C GLY A 23 3.53 -5.66 17.72
N MET A 24 3.09 -4.79 16.81
CA MET A 24 2.37 -5.21 15.60
C MET A 24 3.32 -5.66 14.49
N LEU A 25 4.61 -5.32 14.57
CA LEU A 25 5.61 -5.80 13.63
C LEU A 25 6.08 -7.18 14.06
N SER A 26 5.99 -8.17 13.19
CA SER A 26 6.44 -9.53 13.44
C SER A 26 7.54 -9.91 12.47
N GLU A 27 8.19 -11.08 12.70
CA GLU A 27 9.23 -11.57 11.80
C GLU A 27 8.70 -11.81 10.38
N GLY A 28 7.44 -12.18 10.24
CA GLY A 28 6.82 -12.38 8.94
C GLY A 28 6.17 -11.12 8.38
N SER A 29 6.08 -10.04 9.18
CA SER A 29 5.44 -8.80 8.78
C SER A 29 6.45 -7.66 8.89
N LEU A 30 6.82 -7.11 7.76
CA LEU A 30 7.78 -6.00 7.68
C LEU A 30 7.10 -4.63 7.68
N GLY A 31 5.77 -4.61 7.68
CA GLY A 31 4.96 -3.41 7.71
C GLY A 31 3.50 -3.73 7.94
N TYR A 32 2.68 -2.71 8.15
CA TYR A 32 1.24 -2.87 8.25
C TYR A 32 0.54 -1.56 7.90
N THR A 33 -0.75 -1.66 7.60
CA THR A 33 -1.62 -0.54 7.25
C THR A 33 -2.79 -0.49 8.21
N LEU A 34 -3.03 0.68 8.81
CA LEU A 34 -4.22 0.96 9.62
C LEU A 34 -5.09 1.96 8.85
N ASP A 35 -6.14 1.45 8.24
CA ASP A 35 -7.02 2.23 7.37
C ASP A 35 -7.77 3.32 8.14
N ASP A 36 -8.27 2.99 9.31
CA ASP A 36 -9.04 3.93 10.15
C ASP A 36 -8.18 5.07 10.73
N GLU A 37 -6.87 4.91 10.73
CA GLU A 37 -5.94 5.94 11.19
C GLU A 37 -5.16 6.59 10.04
N ASN A 38 -5.37 6.16 8.81
CA ASN A 38 -4.62 6.59 7.64
C ASN A 38 -3.11 6.50 7.88
N LEU A 39 -2.66 5.32 8.35
CA LEU A 39 -1.29 5.09 8.78
C LEU A 39 -0.70 3.85 8.11
N ILE A 40 0.52 4.01 7.59
CA ILE A 40 1.35 2.90 7.12
C ILE A 40 2.61 2.88 7.95
N VAL A 41 2.96 1.72 8.49
CA VAL A 41 4.18 1.52 9.28
C VAL A 41 5.09 0.56 8.54
N ILE A 42 6.37 0.93 8.43
CA ILE A 42 7.41 0.12 7.79
C ILE A 42 8.50 -0.15 8.83
N GLN A 43 8.99 -1.39 8.88
CA GLN A 43 10.10 -1.75 9.76
C GLN A 43 11.36 -0.96 9.37
N LYS A 44 11.98 -0.30 10.35
CA LYS A 44 13.06 0.65 10.11
C LYS A 44 14.35 0.02 9.62
N ASN A 45 14.67 -1.17 10.10
CA ASN A 45 15.97 -1.82 9.82
C ASN A 45 15.94 -2.70 8.56
N LEU A 46 15.28 -2.25 7.52
CA LEU A 46 15.26 -2.92 6.22
C LEU A 46 16.23 -2.24 5.26
N SER A 47 16.73 -2.99 4.29
CA SER A 47 17.44 -2.39 3.16
C SER A 47 16.49 -1.49 2.38
N LYS A 48 17.05 -0.56 1.59
CA LYS A 48 16.25 0.35 0.80
C LYS A 48 15.29 -0.39 -0.13
N SER A 49 15.76 -1.40 -0.83
CA SER A 49 14.91 -2.17 -1.75
C SER A 49 13.78 -2.89 -1.00
N LYS A 50 14.04 -3.42 0.18
CA LYS A 50 12.98 -4.03 0.99
C LYS A 50 11.98 -3.03 1.52
N LYS A 51 12.41 -1.83 1.87
CA LYS A 51 11.49 -0.75 2.24
C LYS A 51 10.60 -0.36 1.06
N GLN A 52 11.16 -0.27 -0.13
CA GLN A 52 10.39 0.06 -1.34
C GLN A 52 9.30 -0.99 -1.60
N VAL A 53 9.66 -2.27 -1.60
CA VAL A 53 8.70 -3.36 -1.81
C VAL A 53 7.65 -3.38 -0.70
N THR A 54 8.07 -3.21 0.56
CA THR A 54 7.17 -3.24 1.70
C THR A 54 6.19 -2.06 1.66
N LEU A 55 6.67 -0.86 1.38
CA LEU A 55 5.77 0.30 1.25
C LEU A 55 4.77 0.08 0.12
N TRP A 56 5.21 -0.40 -1.03
CA TRP A 56 4.32 -0.68 -2.15
C TRP A 56 3.26 -1.72 -1.76
N HIS A 57 3.66 -2.78 -1.06
CA HIS A 57 2.75 -3.79 -0.54
C HIS A 57 1.65 -3.17 0.34
N GLU A 58 2.04 -2.28 1.27
CA GLU A 58 1.06 -1.63 2.15
C GLU A 58 0.17 -0.65 1.40
N ILE A 59 0.71 0.05 0.39
CA ILE A 59 -0.09 0.90 -0.49
C ILE A 59 -1.16 0.08 -1.21
N LEU A 60 -0.82 -1.14 -1.65
CA LEU A 60 -1.79 -2.02 -2.30
C LEU A 60 -2.94 -2.40 -1.36
N HIS A 61 -2.65 -2.64 -0.08
CA HIS A 61 -3.70 -2.87 0.91
C HIS A 61 -4.61 -1.65 1.04
N ALA A 62 -4.04 -0.47 1.18
CA ALA A 62 -4.81 0.77 1.31
C ALA A 62 -5.63 1.07 0.05
N ALA A 63 -5.06 0.82 -1.13
CA ALA A 63 -5.76 1.00 -2.40
C ALA A 63 -6.97 0.05 -2.52
N ARG A 64 -6.80 -1.20 -2.09
CA ARG A 64 -7.91 -2.16 -2.09
C ARG A 64 -9.02 -1.71 -1.15
N MET A 65 -8.66 -1.19 0.02
CA MET A 65 -9.64 -0.67 0.97
C MET A 65 -10.41 0.52 0.38
N ALA A 66 -9.74 1.41 -0.35
CA ALA A 66 -10.39 2.51 -1.05
C ALA A 66 -11.34 2.02 -2.16
N TRP A 67 -11.08 0.84 -2.73
CA TRP A 67 -11.89 0.22 -3.78
C TRP A 67 -13.05 -0.60 -3.24
N GLU A 68 -13.12 -0.85 -1.93
CA GLU A 68 -14.14 -1.71 -1.31
C GLU A 68 -15.56 -1.21 -1.44
N SER A 69 -15.78 0.06 -1.83
CA SER A 69 -17.11 0.55 -2.16
C SER A 69 -17.70 -0.16 -3.38
N ASN A 70 -16.87 -0.86 -4.16
CA ASN A 70 -17.29 -1.66 -5.30
C ASN A 70 -17.61 -3.08 -4.85
N VAL A 71 -18.56 -3.72 -5.52
CA VAL A 71 -18.98 -5.07 -5.14
C VAL A 71 -17.83 -6.05 -5.37
N ARG A 72 -17.38 -6.67 -4.30
CA ARG A 72 -16.34 -7.68 -4.36
C ARG A 72 -16.89 -8.97 -4.96
N PRO A 73 -16.20 -9.61 -5.92
CA PRO A 73 -16.63 -10.89 -6.47
C PRO A 73 -16.68 -11.98 -5.41
N LYS A 74 -17.54 -12.96 -5.62
CA LYS A 74 -17.63 -14.15 -4.76
C LYS A 74 -16.59 -15.18 -5.20
N LYS A 75 -16.18 -16.06 -4.29
CA LYS A 75 -15.23 -17.13 -4.61
C LYS A 75 -15.68 -18.02 -5.76
N THR A 76 -16.99 -18.16 -5.93
CA THR A 76 -17.60 -18.97 -7.00
C THR A 76 -17.72 -18.25 -8.33
N ASP A 77 -17.42 -16.94 -8.37
CA ASP A 77 -17.47 -16.18 -9.61
C ASP A 77 -16.34 -16.61 -10.55
N GLU A 78 -16.60 -16.48 -11.84
CA GLU A 78 -15.65 -16.84 -12.87
C GLU A 78 -14.44 -15.92 -12.85
N TYR A 79 -13.33 -16.40 -13.40
CA TYR A 79 -12.08 -15.64 -13.49
C TYR A 79 -12.26 -14.25 -14.11
N GLU A 80 -13.08 -14.15 -15.16
CA GLU A 80 -13.32 -12.86 -15.82
C GLU A 80 -13.92 -11.81 -14.90
N VAL A 81 -14.78 -12.20 -13.96
CA VAL A 81 -15.36 -11.27 -12.97
C VAL A 81 -14.27 -10.75 -12.05
N TRP A 82 -13.40 -11.64 -11.58
CA TRP A 82 -12.28 -11.27 -10.74
C TRP A 82 -11.26 -10.39 -11.50
N GLU A 83 -10.99 -10.74 -12.75
CA GLU A 83 -10.08 -9.96 -13.59
C GLU A 83 -10.57 -8.52 -13.74
N HIS A 84 -11.84 -8.31 -14.08
CA HIS A 84 -12.40 -6.98 -14.22
C HIS A 84 -12.41 -6.21 -12.89
N TYR A 85 -12.64 -6.90 -11.79
CA TYR A 85 -12.56 -6.27 -10.47
C TYR A 85 -11.16 -5.70 -10.21
N PHE A 86 -10.11 -6.50 -10.48
CA PHE A 86 -8.73 -6.04 -10.27
C PHE A 86 -8.30 -5.00 -11.31
N ILE A 87 -8.74 -5.13 -12.55
CA ILE A 87 -8.47 -4.12 -13.57
C ILE A 87 -9.06 -2.77 -13.12
N GLY A 88 -10.30 -2.78 -12.61
CA GLY A 88 -10.92 -1.57 -12.08
C GLY A 88 -10.13 -0.93 -10.95
N LEU A 89 -9.64 -1.77 -10.01
CA LEU A 89 -8.77 -1.31 -8.93
C LEU A 89 -7.50 -0.64 -9.48
N TYR A 90 -6.84 -1.28 -10.46
CA TYR A 90 -5.60 -0.77 -11.02
C TYR A 90 -5.80 0.54 -11.78
N GLU A 91 -6.81 0.62 -12.63
CA GLU A 91 -7.04 1.82 -13.43
C GLU A 91 -7.64 2.99 -12.64
N SER A 92 -8.47 2.71 -11.63
CA SER A 92 -9.18 3.77 -10.90
C SER A 92 -8.45 4.25 -9.66
N VAL A 93 -7.70 3.38 -8.99
CA VAL A 93 -7.03 3.74 -7.74
C VAL A 93 -5.52 3.78 -7.90
N LEU A 94 -4.91 2.70 -8.40
CA LEU A 94 -3.44 2.62 -8.46
C LEU A 94 -2.85 3.62 -9.45
N LEU A 95 -3.49 3.85 -10.58
CA LEU A 95 -3.01 4.85 -11.52
C LEU A 95 -3.02 6.25 -10.89
N LEU A 96 -4.07 6.57 -10.12
CA LEU A 96 -4.12 7.85 -9.40
C LEU A 96 -3.06 7.93 -8.31
N VAL A 97 -2.76 6.83 -7.61
CA VAL A 97 -1.68 6.82 -6.62
C VAL A 97 -0.37 7.24 -7.28
N LEU A 98 -0.06 6.70 -8.46
CA LEU A 98 1.16 7.06 -9.18
C LEU A 98 1.13 8.52 -9.64
N ARG A 99 0.00 9.00 -10.14
CA ARG A 99 -0.14 10.38 -10.62
C ARG A 99 -0.12 11.40 -9.50
N ASP A 100 -0.72 11.08 -8.36
CA ASP A 100 -0.85 12.00 -7.24
C ASP A 100 0.38 12.03 -6.34
N ASN A 101 1.33 11.11 -6.52
CA ASN A 101 2.51 10.97 -5.66
C ASN A 101 3.80 10.88 -6.48
N PRO A 102 4.23 11.96 -7.13
CA PRO A 102 5.45 11.92 -7.95
C PRO A 102 6.71 11.61 -7.13
N GLU A 103 6.80 12.06 -5.88
CA GLU A 103 7.93 11.74 -5.02
C GLU A 103 8.00 10.24 -4.70
N LEU A 104 6.84 9.60 -4.55
CA LEU A 104 6.79 8.14 -4.37
C LEU A 104 7.36 7.43 -5.60
N VAL A 105 6.94 7.84 -6.79
CA VAL A 105 7.43 7.24 -8.04
C VAL A 105 8.94 7.38 -8.16
N ASP A 106 9.46 8.57 -7.88
CA ASP A 106 10.91 8.81 -7.91
C ASP A 106 11.63 7.92 -6.91
N TRP A 107 11.11 7.84 -5.69
CA TRP A 107 11.71 7.01 -4.63
C TRP A 107 11.69 5.52 -4.99
N LEU A 108 10.61 5.02 -5.59
CA LEU A 108 10.50 3.62 -6.00
C LEU A 108 11.47 3.26 -7.14
N ARG A 109 11.93 4.25 -7.89
CA ARG A 109 12.89 4.05 -8.99
C ARG A 109 14.35 4.11 -8.52
N GLU A 110 14.61 4.55 -7.31
CA GLU A 110 15.97 4.60 -6.79
C GLU A 110 16.51 3.19 -6.53
N GLU A 111 17.77 2.98 -6.87
CA GLU A 111 18.47 1.72 -6.59
C GLU A 111 19.28 1.83 -5.30
N ASP A 112 19.62 0.68 -4.74
CA ASP A 112 20.47 0.61 -3.55
C ASP A 112 21.91 1.07 -3.86
#